data_5f69717cdcb1acf3a59e2f9733314903
#
_entry.id   5f69717cdcb1acf3a59e2f9733314903
#
_cell.length_a   1.000
_cell.length_b   1.000
_cell.length_c   1.000
_cell.angle_alpha   90.00
_cell.angle_beta   90.00
_cell.angle_gamma   90.00
#
_symmetry.space_group_name_H-M   'P 1'
#
loop_
_entity.id
_entity.type
_entity.pdbx_description
1 polymer ?
#
loop_
_entity_poly.entity_id
_entity_poly.type
_entity_poly.pdbx_seq_one_letter_code
_entity_poly.pdbx_strand_id
1 'polypeptide(L)'
;MKFPASAVTWIDGPKISMQEAGTVKKLLRSCLLLCLCAWLLPCALGEEWNGYPNGYVLCETLTLRESPDVTAPAMTTLTYGEQPTIIEEEEGWYQVVSSIRDPQTGMIVGRMQGWVRAEYLLDSPAFFTPDAETPVYALPATDAKRVALLDANSGPYAIIAEYADYWVISLRGASGFVFKADQ
;
A
#
# COMPACT_ATOMS: atom_id res chain seq x y z
N MET A 1 25.72 -9.71 76.66
CA MET A 1 26.34 -10.41 75.49
C MET A 1 26.92 -9.33 74.56
N LYS A 2 28.24 -9.25 74.48
CA LYS A 2 28.96 -8.29 73.59
C LYS A 2 29.23 -8.98 72.22
N PHE A 3 28.80 -8.37 71.21
CA PHE A 3 29.21 -8.80 69.82
C PHE A 3 30.52 -8.14 69.44
N PRO A 4 31.48 -8.85 68.81
CA PRO A 4 32.72 -8.27 68.36
C PRO A 4 32.52 -7.49 67.02
N ALA A 5 33.17 -6.33 66.94
CA ALA A 5 33.27 -5.57 65.72
C ALA A 5 34.26 -6.26 64.73
N SER A 6 33.78 -6.69 63.60
CA SER A 6 34.62 -7.19 62.48
C SER A 6 35.14 -6.00 61.67
N ALA A 7 36.47 -5.88 61.61
CA ALA A 7 37.19 -4.90 60.81
C ALA A 7 36.99 -5.19 59.30
N VAL A 8 36.47 -4.22 58.56
CA VAL A 8 36.42 -4.26 57.09
C VAL A 8 37.77 -3.82 56.54
N THR A 9 38.52 -4.75 55.98
CA THR A 9 39.77 -4.51 55.28
C THR A 9 39.43 -4.00 53.86
N TRP A 10 39.81 -2.78 53.56
CA TRP A 10 39.72 -2.21 52.20
C TRP A 10 40.82 -2.84 51.37
N ILE A 11 40.42 -3.56 50.29
CA ILE A 11 41.38 -4.09 49.26
C ILE A 11 41.64 -2.93 48.30
N ASP A 12 42.93 -2.51 48.25
CA ASP A 12 43.41 -1.53 47.25
C ASP A 12 43.08 -2.01 45.86
N GLY A 13 42.28 -1.23 45.12
CA GLY A 13 41.96 -1.48 43.74
C GLY A 13 43.18 -1.29 42.83
N PRO A 14 43.25 -1.92 41.64
CA PRO A 14 44.38 -1.88 40.77
C PRO A 14 44.66 -0.44 40.34
N LYS A 15 45.92 0.02 40.54
CA LYS A 15 46.41 1.33 40.04
C LYS A 15 46.53 1.26 38.52
N ILE A 16 45.59 1.90 37.83
CA ILE A 16 45.63 2.05 36.36
C ILE A 16 46.73 3.04 36.01
N SER A 17 47.76 2.63 35.23
CA SER A 17 48.84 3.46 34.78
C SER A 17 48.34 4.62 33.87
N MET A 18 48.98 5.80 33.93
CA MET A 18 48.60 6.96 33.11
C MET A 18 48.63 6.70 31.59
N GLN A 19 49.31 5.62 31.15
CA GLN A 19 49.42 5.24 29.75
C GLN A 19 48.17 4.51 29.23
N GLU A 20 47.47 3.77 30.11
CA GLU A 20 46.24 3.09 29.75
C GLU A 20 45.04 4.04 29.67
N ALA A 21 45.03 5.09 30.48
CA ALA A 21 43.98 6.09 30.47
C ALA A 21 43.87 6.86 29.12
N GLY A 22 44.99 7.01 28.41
CA GLY A 22 45.03 7.63 27.09
C GLY A 22 44.42 6.77 26.00
N THR A 23 44.61 5.45 26.08
CA THR A 23 44.07 4.49 25.10
C THR A 23 42.56 4.30 25.27
N VAL A 24 42.10 4.22 26.54
CA VAL A 24 40.68 4.12 26.84
C VAL A 24 39.91 5.38 26.38
N LYS A 25 40.48 6.58 26.56
CA LYS A 25 39.85 7.83 26.07
C LYS A 25 39.78 7.90 24.54
N LYS A 26 40.78 7.36 23.82
CA LYS A 26 40.76 7.30 22.35
C LYS A 26 39.70 6.29 21.86
N LEU A 27 39.59 5.11 22.49
CA LEU A 27 38.59 4.12 22.19
C LEU A 27 37.17 4.64 22.47
N LEU A 28 36.97 5.32 23.60
CA LEU A 28 35.67 5.90 23.97
C LEU A 28 35.25 7.01 22.97
N ARG A 29 36.20 7.87 22.51
CA ARG A 29 35.90 8.85 21.49
C ARG A 29 35.59 8.26 20.14
N SER A 30 36.28 7.16 19.77
CA SER A 30 36.00 6.45 18.51
C SER A 30 34.64 5.75 18.54
N CYS A 31 34.26 5.12 19.64
CA CYS A 31 32.92 4.56 19.83
C CYS A 31 31.83 5.61 19.83
N LEU A 32 32.06 6.76 20.48
CA LEU A 32 31.08 7.87 20.50
C LEU A 32 30.85 8.46 19.10
N LEU A 33 31.92 8.60 18.28
CA LEU A 33 31.83 9.06 16.90
C LEU A 33 31.10 8.03 16.02
N LEU A 34 31.33 6.73 16.20
CA LEU A 34 30.60 5.67 15.48
C LEU A 34 29.13 5.62 15.87
N CYS A 35 28.79 5.80 17.14
CA CYS A 35 27.40 5.87 17.59
C CYS A 35 26.70 7.13 17.05
N LEU A 36 27.38 8.30 16.99
CA LEU A 36 26.80 9.52 16.40
C LEU A 36 26.57 9.36 14.88
N CYS A 37 27.46 8.67 14.16
CA CYS A 37 27.25 8.37 12.74
C CYS A 37 26.09 7.39 12.52
N ALA A 38 25.84 6.47 13.44
CA ALA A 38 24.67 5.57 13.38
C ALA A 38 23.34 6.29 13.59
N TRP A 39 23.34 7.43 14.28
CA TRP A 39 22.15 8.28 14.46
C TRP A 39 21.97 9.29 13.31
N LEU A 40 22.99 9.50 12.48
CA LEU A 40 22.95 10.40 11.32
C LEU A 40 22.79 9.64 9.98
N LEU A 41 22.77 8.31 10.01
CA LEU A 41 22.21 7.57 8.91
C LEU A 41 20.71 7.93 8.89
N PRO A 42 20.25 8.72 7.90
CA PRO A 42 18.82 8.78 7.73
C PRO A 42 18.37 7.35 7.58
N CYS A 43 17.31 6.99 8.27
CA CYS A 43 16.52 5.80 8.02
C CYS A 43 15.86 5.96 6.64
N ALA A 44 16.70 6.09 5.61
CA ALA A 44 16.39 6.07 4.20
C ALA A 44 16.47 4.63 3.66
N LEU A 45 16.25 3.66 4.53
CA LEU A 45 15.47 2.51 4.19
C LEU A 45 14.01 2.95 4.42
N GLY A 46 13.57 3.95 3.65
CA GLY A 46 12.22 3.92 3.19
C GLY A 46 12.11 2.52 2.61
N GLU A 47 11.39 1.63 3.30
CA GLU A 47 10.80 0.52 2.62
C GLU A 47 10.20 1.19 1.39
N GLU A 48 10.80 0.94 0.21
CA GLU A 48 10.04 1.10 -1.02
C GLU A 48 8.77 0.35 -0.68
N TRP A 49 7.74 1.12 -0.44
CA TRP A 49 6.41 0.58 -0.37
C TRP A 49 6.21 0.02 -1.77
N ASN A 50 6.63 -1.22 -1.96
CA ASN A 50 6.25 -2.04 -3.09
C ASN A 50 4.75 -2.22 -2.93
N GLY A 51 4.05 -1.11 -3.17
CA GLY A 51 2.62 -1.08 -3.17
C GLY A 51 2.23 -2.11 -4.19
N TYR A 52 1.71 -3.23 -3.71
CA TYR A 52 1.14 -4.23 -4.57
C TYR A 52 0.23 -3.51 -5.56
N PRO A 53 0.41 -3.71 -6.87
CA PRO A 53 -0.37 -2.99 -7.86
C PRO A 53 -1.85 -3.28 -7.63
N ASN A 54 -2.68 -2.26 -7.78
CA ASN A 54 -4.12 -2.47 -7.81
C ASN A 54 -4.51 -2.96 -9.19
N GLY A 55 -5.27 -4.04 -9.26
CA GLY A 55 -5.95 -4.44 -10.47
C GLY A 55 -7.31 -3.77 -10.58
N TYR A 56 -7.82 -3.65 -11.80
CA TYR A 56 -9.15 -3.09 -12.09
C TYR A 56 -9.99 -4.13 -12.82
N VAL A 57 -11.12 -4.51 -12.25
CA VAL A 57 -12.01 -5.54 -12.84
C VAL A 57 -12.62 -5.02 -14.13
N LEU A 58 -12.43 -5.77 -15.24
CA LEU A 58 -12.86 -5.40 -16.60
C LEU A 58 -14.17 -6.07 -17.05
N CYS A 59 -14.73 -6.99 -16.26
CA CYS A 59 -15.95 -7.70 -16.60
C CYS A 59 -17.06 -7.41 -15.58
N GLU A 60 -18.30 -7.64 -15.97
CA GLU A 60 -19.47 -7.39 -15.13
C GLU A 60 -19.39 -8.16 -13.81
N THR A 61 -18.89 -9.42 -13.88
CA THR A 61 -18.77 -10.29 -12.72
C THR A 61 -17.51 -11.13 -12.83
N LEU A 62 -16.57 -10.99 -11.89
CA LEU A 62 -15.33 -11.75 -11.79
C LEU A 62 -15.37 -12.61 -10.53
N THR A 63 -15.30 -13.94 -10.69
CA THR A 63 -15.31 -14.87 -9.56
C THR A 63 -13.97 -14.91 -8.85
N LEU A 64 -13.98 -14.65 -7.55
CA LEU A 64 -12.86 -14.87 -6.63
C LEU A 64 -12.93 -16.32 -6.12
N ARG A 65 -11.82 -17.07 -6.25
CA ARG A 65 -11.76 -18.52 -5.94
C ARG A 65 -10.72 -18.82 -4.88
N GLU A 66 -10.82 -19.97 -4.23
CA GLU A 66 -9.88 -20.42 -3.19
C GLU A 66 -8.50 -20.78 -3.75
N SER A 67 -8.41 -21.24 -5.00
CA SER A 67 -7.15 -21.61 -5.68
C SER A 67 -7.21 -21.23 -7.17
N PRO A 68 -6.04 -21.17 -7.88
CA PRO A 68 -5.96 -20.79 -9.30
C PRO A 68 -6.45 -21.91 -10.23
N ASP A 69 -7.70 -22.34 -10.05
CA ASP A 69 -8.38 -23.38 -10.83
C ASP A 69 -9.85 -22.98 -11.08
N VAL A 70 -10.32 -23.16 -12.31
CA VAL A 70 -11.71 -22.87 -12.70
C VAL A 70 -12.73 -23.74 -11.97
N THR A 71 -12.32 -24.90 -11.46
CA THR A 71 -13.16 -25.82 -10.69
C THR A 71 -13.11 -25.58 -9.18
N ALA A 72 -12.15 -24.72 -8.71
CA ALA A 72 -12.05 -24.39 -7.30
C ALA A 72 -13.31 -23.69 -6.78
N PRO A 73 -13.65 -23.87 -5.48
CA PRO A 73 -14.81 -23.21 -4.88
C PRO A 73 -14.78 -21.69 -5.08
N ALA A 74 -15.93 -21.14 -5.46
CA ALA A 74 -16.13 -19.70 -5.52
C ALA A 74 -16.32 -19.14 -4.10
N MET A 75 -15.56 -18.14 -3.73
CA MET A 75 -15.65 -17.45 -2.45
C MET A 75 -16.62 -16.28 -2.50
N THR A 76 -16.49 -15.47 -3.56
CA THR A 76 -17.34 -14.29 -3.83
C THR A 76 -17.19 -13.88 -5.29
N THR A 77 -17.85 -12.80 -5.66
CA THR A 77 -17.70 -12.15 -6.97
C THR A 77 -17.27 -10.70 -6.79
N LEU A 78 -16.39 -10.23 -7.69
CA LEU A 78 -16.00 -8.84 -7.87
C LEU A 78 -16.76 -8.28 -9.07
N THR A 79 -17.07 -7.00 -9.03
CA THR A 79 -17.83 -6.31 -10.08
C THR A 79 -16.95 -5.33 -10.86
N TYR A 80 -17.42 -4.92 -12.04
CA TYR A 80 -16.73 -3.98 -12.91
C TYR A 80 -16.26 -2.72 -12.18
N GLY A 81 -14.97 -2.38 -12.35
CA GLY A 81 -14.34 -1.21 -11.74
C GLY A 81 -13.90 -1.40 -10.29
N GLU A 82 -14.18 -2.55 -9.63
CA GLU A 82 -13.58 -2.85 -8.34
C GLU A 82 -12.06 -2.95 -8.45
N GLN A 83 -11.37 -2.60 -7.35
CA GLN A 83 -9.92 -2.46 -7.29
C GLN A 83 -9.34 -3.41 -6.25
N PRO A 84 -9.21 -4.72 -6.55
CA PRO A 84 -8.47 -5.62 -5.69
C PRO A 84 -6.96 -5.32 -5.77
N THR A 85 -6.25 -5.56 -4.69
CA THR A 85 -4.79 -5.48 -4.65
C THR A 85 -4.21 -6.79 -5.14
N ILE A 86 -3.35 -6.77 -6.16
CA ILE A 86 -2.65 -7.95 -6.70
C ILE A 86 -1.47 -8.26 -5.79
N ILE A 87 -1.32 -9.53 -5.35
CA ILE A 87 -0.24 -9.99 -4.49
C ILE A 87 0.74 -10.85 -5.28
N GLU A 88 0.23 -11.72 -6.14
CA GLU A 88 1.01 -12.73 -6.85
C GLU A 88 0.38 -13.03 -8.21
N GLU A 89 1.22 -13.48 -9.16
CA GLU A 89 0.79 -13.97 -10.47
C GLU A 89 1.25 -15.41 -10.65
N GLU A 90 0.34 -16.29 -11.06
CA GLU A 90 0.62 -17.71 -11.32
C GLU A 90 -0.22 -18.20 -12.51
N GLU A 91 0.43 -18.64 -13.58
CA GLU A 91 -0.17 -19.33 -14.74
C GLU A 91 -1.47 -18.71 -15.28
N GLY A 92 -1.54 -17.37 -15.40
CA GLY A 92 -2.71 -16.64 -15.90
C GLY A 92 -3.79 -16.39 -14.86
N TRP A 93 -3.43 -16.51 -13.58
CA TRP A 93 -4.21 -16.10 -12.44
C TRP A 93 -3.49 -15.04 -11.63
N TYR A 94 -4.26 -14.16 -11.02
CA TYR A 94 -3.77 -13.25 -9.97
C TYR A 94 -4.32 -13.66 -8.62
N GLN A 95 -3.43 -13.79 -7.64
CA GLN A 95 -3.83 -13.79 -6.23
C GLN A 95 -4.09 -12.34 -5.81
N VAL A 96 -5.27 -12.08 -5.32
CA VAL A 96 -5.70 -10.73 -4.97
C VAL A 96 -6.28 -10.64 -3.57
N VAL A 97 -6.20 -9.45 -2.98
CA VAL A 97 -6.96 -9.08 -1.78
C VAL A 97 -8.02 -8.08 -2.17
N SER A 98 -9.28 -8.42 -1.93
CA SER A 98 -10.41 -7.53 -2.10
C SER A 98 -11.01 -7.10 -0.76
N SER A 99 -11.52 -5.87 -0.72
CA SER A 99 -12.23 -5.33 0.43
C SER A 99 -13.69 -5.75 0.42
N ILE A 100 -14.15 -6.34 1.53
CA ILE A 100 -15.55 -6.64 1.73
C ILE A 100 -16.23 -5.38 2.27
N ARG A 101 -17.27 -4.92 1.58
CA ARG A 101 -18.07 -3.77 2.01
C ARG A 101 -19.42 -4.22 2.54
N ASP A 102 -19.84 -3.58 3.61
CA ASP A 102 -21.22 -3.70 4.09
C ASP A 102 -22.16 -3.06 3.05
N PRO A 103 -23.18 -3.79 2.56
CA PRO A 103 -24.05 -3.30 1.49
C PRO A 103 -24.96 -2.15 1.90
N GLN A 104 -25.17 -1.92 3.19
CA GLN A 104 -26.05 -0.87 3.71
C GLN A 104 -25.28 0.43 3.96
N THR A 105 -24.06 0.31 4.48
CA THR A 105 -23.24 1.47 4.90
C THR A 105 -22.13 1.81 3.91
N GLY A 106 -21.74 0.88 3.01
CA GLY A 106 -20.58 0.99 2.13
C GLY A 106 -19.23 0.91 2.86
N MET A 107 -19.23 0.72 4.17
CA MET A 107 -18.01 0.64 4.98
C MET A 107 -17.27 -0.69 4.73
N ILE A 108 -15.93 -0.63 4.76
CA ILE A 108 -15.11 -1.84 4.69
C ILE A 108 -15.24 -2.58 6.02
N VAL A 109 -15.78 -3.80 5.99
CA VAL A 109 -15.98 -4.66 7.15
C VAL A 109 -15.00 -5.84 7.20
N GLY A 110 -14.21 -6.03 6.15
CA GLY A 110 -13.20 -7.08 6.09
C GLY A 110 -12.41 -7.06 4.80
N ARG A 111 -11.52 -8.04 4.66
CA ARG A 111 -10.76 -8.32 3.44
C ARG A 111 -10.82 -9.81 3.15
N MET A 112 -10.82 -10.17 1.88
CA MET A 112 -10.81 -11.54 1.39
C MET A 112 -9.68 -11.71 0.40
N GLN A 113 -8.89 -12.75 0.58
CA GLN A 113 -7.81 -13.12 -0.32
C GLN A 113 -8.24 -14.35 -1.13
N GLY A 114 -7.93 -14.35 -2.42
CA GLY A 114 -8.25 -15.47 -3.32
C GLY A 114 -7.68 -15.23 -4.70
N TRP A 115 -8.10 -16.06 -5.66
CA TRP A 115 -7.59 -16.08 -7.01
C TRP A 115 -8.64 -15.65 -8.04
N VAL A 116 -8.22 -14.84 -9.00
CA VAL A 116 -9.04 -14.42 -10.15
C VAL A 116 -8.28 -14.65 -11.45
N ARG A 117 -8.99 -14.79 -12.56
CA ARG A 117 -8.37 -14.89 -13.89
C ARG A 117 -7.74 -13.55 -14.28
N ALA A 118 -6.45 -13.60 -14.62
CA ALA A 118 -5.64 -12.40 -14.93
C ALA A 118 -6.21 -11.63 -16.14
N GLU A 119 -6.73 -12.33 -17.14
CA GLU A 119 -7.30 -11.73 -18.36
C GLU A 119 -8.49 -10.78 -18.12
N TYR A 120 -9.12 -10.82 -16.95
CA TYR A 120 -10.23 -9.95 -16.56
C TYR A 120 -9.80 -8.84 -15.58
N LEU A 121 -8.51 -8.69 -15.34
CA LEU A 121 -7.97 -7.67 -14.43
C LEU A 121 -6.96 -6.80 -15.18
N LEU A 122 -7.17 -5.49 -15.21
CA LEU A 122 -6.19 -4.52 -15.73
C LEU A 122 -5.23 -4.15 -14.61
N ASP A 123 -3.97 -4.53 -14.72
CA ASP A 123 -2.91 -4.30 -13.73
C ASP A 123 -2.11 -3.02 -13.98
N SER A 124 -2.12 -2.53 -15.20
CA SER A 124 -1.32 -1.37 -15.65
C SER A 124 -2.20 -0.36 -16.41
N PRO A 125 -3.15 0.32 -15.73
CA PRO A 125 -4.02 1.30 -16.38
C PRO A 125 -3.25 2.54 -16.79
N ALA A 126 -3.69 3.22 -17.84
CA ALA A 126 -3.37 4.62 -18.05
C ALA A 126 -4.09 5.47 -16.99
N PHE A 127 -3.55 6.66 -16.72
CA PHE A 127 -4.12 7.57 -15.74
C PHE A 127 -4.52 8.89 -16.36
N PHE A 128 -5.59 9.46 -15.85
CA PHE A 128 -6.15 10.74 -16.21
C PHE A 128 -6.15 11.68 -14.99
N THR A 129 -5.73 12.92 -15.20
CA THR A 129 -5.82 14.00 -14.23
C THR A 129 -6.58 15.15 -14.89
N PRO A 130 -7.72 15.60 -14.36
CA PRO A 130 -8.51 16.67 -14.98
C PRO A 130 -7.77 18.01 -14.88
N ASP A 131 -7.73 18.76 -15.99
CA ASP A 131 -7.16 20.12 -16.03
C ASP A 131 -8.16 21.17 -15.53
N ALA A 132 -9.46 20.86 -15.58
CA ALA A 132 -10.55 21.69 -15.15
C ALA A 132 -11.59 20.87 -14.35
N GLU A 133 -12.60 21.52 -13.82
CA GLU A 133 -13.74 20.86 -13.20
C GLU A 133 -14.44 19.95 -14.24
N THR A 134 -14.41 18.65 -14.01
CA THR A 134 -14.78 17.63 -14.98
C THR A 134 -15.97 16.80 -14.50
N PRO A 135 -17.09 16.79 -15.21
CA PRO A 135 -18.24 15.96 -14.87
C PRO A 135 -18.00 14.48 -15.19
N VAL A 136 -18.47 13.60 -14.31
CA VAL A 136 -18.49 12.15 -14.54
C VAL A 136 -19.94 11.69 -14.60
N TYR A 137 -20.25 10.92 -15.63
CA TYR A 137 -21.60 10.46 -15.94
C TYR A 137 -21.79 8.97 -15.63
N ALA A 138 -23.02 8.58 -15.33
CA ALA A 138 -23.40 7.18 -15.09
C ALA A 138 -23.42 6.34 -16.37
N LEU A 139 -23.63 6.98 -17.54
CA LEU A 139 -23.73 6.35 -18.86
C LEU A 139 -22.96 7.22 -19.87
N PRO A 140 -22.56 6.67 -21.03
CA PRO A 140 -21.84 7.39 -22.09
C PRO A 140 -22.78 8.33 -22.88
N ALA A 141 -23.45 9.22 -22.18
CA ALA A 141 -24.35 10.22 -22.76
C ALA A 141 -24.26 11.52 -21.94
N THR A 142 -24.19 12.67 -22.61
CA THR A 142 -24.00 13.98 -21.97
C THR A 142 -25.25 14.45 -21.19
N ASP A 143 -26.40 13.88 -21.46
CA ASP A 143 -27.66 14.07 -20.73
C ASP A 143 -27.86 13.04 -19.59
N ALA A 144 -26.91 12.10 -19.43
CA ALA A 144 -26.98 11.12 -18.36
C ALA A 144 -26.80 11.78 -16.98
N LYS A 145 -27.25 11.05 -15.95
CA LYS A 145 -27.05 11.48 -14.57
C LYS A 145 -25.57 11.63 -14.27
N ARG A 146 -25.15 12.79 -13.77
CA ARG A 146 -23.83 13.00 -13.19
C ARG A 146 -23.69 12.24 -11.88
N VAL A 147 -22.64 11.42 -11.75
CA VAL A 147 -22.34 10.62 -10.56
C VAL A 147 -21.22 11.23 -9.71
N ALA A 148 -20.38 12.05 -10.33
CA ALA A 148 -19.33 12.81 -9.65
C ALA A 148 -19.02 14.10 -10.41
N LEU A 149 -18.31 15.00 -9.74
CA LEU A 149 -17.65 16.17 -10.30
C LEU A 149 -16.20 16.13 -9.78
N LEU A 150 -15.24 16.08 -10.67
CA LEU A 150 -13.83 16.04 -10.33
C LEU A 150 -13.30 17.46 -10.30
N ASP A 151 -12.57 17.80 -9.26
CA ASP A 151 -11.88 19.09 -9.18
C ASP A 151 -10.66 19.10 -10.10
N ALA A 152 -10.30 20.27 -10.60
CA ALA A 152 -9.08 20.49 -11.36
C ALA A 152 -7.85 19.98 -10.56
N ASN A 153 -6.94 19.29 -11.24
CA ASN A 153 -5.74 18.69 -10.67
C ASN A 153 -5.98 17.65 -9.55
N SER A 154 -7.21 17.14 -9.44
CA SER A 154 -7.51 16.00 -8.56
C SER A 154 -7.08 14.66 -9.22
N GLY A 155 -7.03 13.59 -8.46
CA GLY A 155 -6.64 12.26 -8.96
C GLY A 155 -5.19 11.90 -8.64
N PRO A 156 -4.48 11.13 -9.48
CA PRO A 156 -4.90 10.61 -10.79
C PRO A 156 -6.00 9.55 -10.72
N TYR A 157 -6.81 9.44 -11.79
CA TYR A 157 -7.87 8.45 -11.95
C TYR A 157 -7.46 7.41 -12.99
N ALA A 158 -7.61 6.13 -12.68
CA ALA A 158 -7.29 5.05 -13.62
C ALA A 158 -8.32 5.01 -14.76
N ILE A 159 -7.84 4.96 -15.99
CA ILE A 159 -8.65 4.73 -17.18
C ILE A 159 -8.77 3.21 -17.35
N ILE A 160 -9.98 2.68 -17.14
CA ILE A 160 -10.26 1.25 -17.25
C ILE A 160 -10.77 0.84 -18.64
N ALA A 161 -11.26 1.80 -19.41
CA ALA A 161 -11.52 1.63 -20.84
C ALA A 161 -11.45 2.97 -21.57
N GLU A 162 -11.01 2.93 -22.84
CA GLU A 162 -10.89 4.09 -23.70
C GLU A 162 -11.72 3.90 -24.97
N TYR A 163 -12.53 4.90 -25.29
CA TYR A 163 -13.33 5.00 -26.51
C TYR A 163 -12.97 6.28 -27.27
N ALA A 164 -13.52 6.44 -28.48
CA ALA A 164 -13.20 7.60 -29.32
C ALA A 164 -13.49 8.93 -28.60
N ASP A 165 -14.68 9.04 -27.99
CA ASP A 165 -15.20 10.30 -27.45
C ASP A 165 -15.16 10.38 -25.92
N TYR A 166 -14.90 9.26 -25.21
CA TYR A 166 -14.91 9.22 -23.76
C TYR A 166 -13.98 8.17 -23.18
N TRP A 167 -13.61 8.33 -21.92
CA TRP A 167 -12.97 7.35 -21.06
C TRP A 167 -13.94 6.78 -20.05
N VAL A 168 -13.73 5.53 -19.67
CA VAL A 168 -14.31 4.97 -18.45
C VAL A 168 -13.25 5.02 -17.37
N ILE A 169 -13.52 5.72 -16.29
CA ILE A 169 -12.58 5.89 -15.18
C ILE A 169 -13.06 5.16 -13.93
N SER A 170 -12.10 4.79 -13.09
CA SER A 170 -12.38 4.19 -11.78
C SER A 170 -12.54 5.26 -10.71
N LEU A 171 -13.60 5.16 -9.90
CA LEU A 171 -13.97 6.03 -8.79
C LEU A 171 -14.09 5.22 -7.50
N ARG A 172 -12.95 4.82 -6.90
CA ARG A 172 -12.91 4.12 -5.59
C ARG A 172 -14.03 3.09 -5.35
N GLY A 173 -14.16 2.12 -6.27
CA GLY A 173 -15.14 1.04 -6.18
C GLY A 173 -16.42 1.25 -6.99
N ALA A 174 -16.40 2.23 -7.89
CA ALA A 174 -17.40 2.44 -8.94
C ALA A 174 -16.68 2.84 -10.22
N SER A 175 -17.39 2.94 -11.33
CA SER A 175 -16.89 3.49 -12.58
C SER A 175 -17.81 4.59 -13.08
N GLY A 176 -17.25 5.45 -13.95
CA GLY A 176 -18.01 6.50 -14.59
C GLY A 176 -17.40 6.93 -15.91
N PHE A 177 -18.16 7.69 -16.69
CA PHE A 177 -17.81 8.11 -18.05
C PHE A 177 -17.39 9.59 -18.02
N VAL A 178 -16.23 9.87 -18.61
CA VAL A 178 -15.70 11.24 -18.80
C VAL A 178 -15.56 11.49 -20.28
N PHE A 179 -16.17 12.54 -20.81
CA PHE A 179 -16.04 12.93 -22.19
C PHE A 179 -14.71 13.64 -22.43
N LYS A 180 -14.00 13.29 -23.51
CA LYS A 180 -12.73 13.90 -23.87
C LYS A 180 -12.87 15.38 -24.27
N ALA A 181 -14.05 15.78 -24.71
CA ALA A 181 -14.35 17.18 -25.04
C ALA A 181 -14.54 18.08 -23.82
N ASP A 182 -14.67 17.51 -22.63
CA ASP A 182 -14.83 18.22 -21.35
C ASP A 182 -13.47 18.49 -20.66
N GLN A 183 -12.32 18.25 -21.37
CA GLN A 183 -10.95 18.39 -20.86
C GLN A 183 -10.26 19.64 -21.39
#